data_69e0525f8dd079440ae74d214c616253
#
_entry.id   69e0525f8dd079440ae74d214c616253
#
_cell.length_a   1.000
_cell.length_b   1.000
_cell.length_c   1.000
_cell.angle_alpha   90.00
_cell.angle_beta   90.00
_cell.angle_gamma   90.00
#
_symmetry.space_group_name_H-M   'P 1'
#
loop_
_entity.id
_entity.type
_entity.pdbx_description
1 polymer ?
#
loop_
_entity_poly.entity_id
_entity_poly.type
_entity_poly.pdbx_seq_one_letter_code
_entity_poly.pdbx_strand_id
1 'polypeptide(L)'
;MRGVALGLAAALLLAVPGAAVAQDVKVTKTVEADATTTMVHEVLVDAAPAEVWAAISTADGWMTWAVPIAWVSPGDPDLIETSYDPAAKPGGPDTIQQRFGSRVAGRSLAFRTIKAPAGFPHWDDYRKVDSLFEIEPAGKRTRVRLTSRGYPASDGGRALVGFFEGGNSMALGNLRQRFATGPIDWAALPR
;
A
#
# COMPACT_ATOMS: atom_id res chain seq x y z
N MET A 1 34.14 -12.37 24.39
CA MET A 1 32.86 -12.79 23.82
C MET A 1 31.91 -11.60 23.97
N ARG A 2 31.73 -10.82 22.90
CA ARG A 2 30.82 -9.65 22.87
C ARG A 2 29.62 -10.07 22.05
N GLY A 3 28.45 -10.21 22.72
CA GLY A 3 27.20 -10.51 22.06
C GLY A 3 26.74 -9.34 21.22
N VAL A 4 26.59 -9.57 19.93
CA VAL A 4 25.96 -8.65 18.99
C VAL A 4 24.45 -8.81 19.20
N ALA A 5 23.81 -7.80 19.80
CA ALA A 5 22.35 -7.70 19.82
C ALA A 5 21.90 -7.35 18.43
N LEU A 6 21.27 -8.30 17.71
CA LEU A 6 20.51 -8.02 16.51
C LEU A 6 19.28 -7.19 16.92
N GLY A 7 19.35 -5.89 16.68
CA GLY A 7 18.19 -5.04 16.71
C GLY A 7 17.30 -5.39 15.50
N LEU A 8 16.22 -6.13 15.75
CA LEU A 8 15.09 -6.23 14.82
C LEU A 8 14.52 -4.81 14.67
N ALA A 9 14.82 -4.16 13.55
CA ALA A 9 14.03 -3.02 13.10
C ALA A 9 12.68 -3.56 12.61
N ALA A 10 11.82 -3.92 13.55
CA ALA A 10 10.41 -4.10 13.28
C ALA A 10 9.92 -2.73 12.82
N ALA A 11 9.50 -2.63 11.56
CA ALA A 11 8.67 -1.53 11.11
C ALA A 11 7.44 -1.53 12.03
N LEU A 12 7.46 -0.66 13.04
CA LEU A 12 6.35 -0.46 13.94
C LEU A 12 5.21 0.09 13.12
N LEU A 13 4.31 -0.79 12.68
CA LEU A 13 2.96 -0.41 12.28
C LEU A 13 2.30 0.13 13.56
N LEU A 14 2.40 1.44 13.76
CA LEU A 14 1.79 2.14 14.87
C LEU A 14 0.28 1.96 14.73
N ALA A 15 -0.28 1.17 15.63
CA ALA A 15 -1.70 1.06 15.79
C ALA A 15 -2.26 2.42 16.19
N VAL A 16 -2.84 3.12 15.22
CA VAL A 16 -3.70 4.27 15.50
C VAL A 16 -4.89 3.75 16.30
N PRO A 17 -5.31 4.41 17.41
CA PRO A 17 -6.52 4.06 18.10
C PRO A 17 -7.73 4.42 17.24
N GLY A 18 -8.12 3.51 16.39
CA GLY A 18 -9.21 3.59 15.44
C GLY A 18 -9.61 2.19 14.99
N ALA A 19 -9.72 1.23 15.94
CA ALA A 19 -10.10 -0.16 15.68
C ALA A 19 -11.45 -0.33 14.93
N ALA A 20 -12.22 0.75 14.76
CA ALA A 20 -13.48 0.76 14.01
C ALA A 20 -13.27 0.87 12.48
N VAL A 21 -12.11 1.34 12.00
CA VAL A 21 -11.92 1.62 10.56
C VAL A 21 -11.52 0.37 9.78
N ALA A 22 -10.83 -0.57 10.41
CA ALA A 22 -10.38 -1.82 9.76
C ALA A 22 -11.53 -2.81 9.48
N GLN A 23 -12.66 -2.72 10.20
CA GLN A 23 -13.78 -3.66 10.08
C GLN A 23 -14.58 -3.54 8.78
N ASP A 24 -14.40 -2.47 8.00
CA ASP A 24 -15.16 -2.22 6.78
C ASP A 24 -14.39 -2.55 5.48
N VAL A 25 -13.17 -3.04 5.57
CA VAL A 25 -12.40 -3.53 4.42
C VAL A 25 -12.63 -5.02 4.29
N LYS A 26 -13.30 -5.42 3.21
CA LYS A 26 -13.52 -6.82 2.89
C LYS A 26 -12.26 -7.42 2.28
N VAL A 27 -11.78 -8.55 2.81
CA VAL A 27 -10.62 -9.28 2.29
C VAL A 27 -11.07 -10.63 1.75
N THR A 28 -10.58 -10.98 0.56
CA THR A 28 -10.77 -12.30 -0.06
C THR A 28 -9.42 -12.82 -0.51
N LYS A 29 -9.13 -14.09 -0.25
CA LYS A 29 -7.91 -14.78 -0.68
C LYS A 29 -8.27 -15.97 -1.55
N THR A 30 -7.55 -16.16 -2.64
CA THR A 30 -7.71 -17.27 -3.57
C THR A 30 -6.34 -17.90 -3.82
N VAL A 31 -6.26 -19.21 -3.71
CA VAL A 31 -5.09 -19.98 -4.18
C VAL A 31 -5.34 -20.31 -5.65
N GLU A 32 -4.45 -19.85 -6.50
CA GLU A 32 -4.53 -20.02 -7.95
C GLU A 32 -4.05 -21.41 -8.39
N ALA A 33 -4.30 -21.78 -9.63
CA ALA A 33 -3.90 -23.07 -10.18
C ALA A 33 -2.38 -23.32 -10.18
N ASP A 34 -1.58 -22.26 -10.23
CA ASP A 34 -0.12 -22.28 -10.13
C ASP A 34 0.40 -22.26 -8.67
N ALA A 35 -0.49 -22.47 -7.71
CA ALA A 35 -0.26 -22.42 -6.27
C ALA A 35 0.15 -21.04 -5.72
N THR A 36 0.12 -19.98 -6.52
CA THR A 36 0.25 -18.62 -5.97
C THR A 36 -1.02 -18.19 -5.26
N THR A 37 -0.91 -17.19 -4.38
CA THR A 37 -2.08 -16.58 -3.74
C THR A 37 -2.37 -15.23 -4.37
N THR A 38 -3.65 -15.00 -4.69
CA THR A 38 -4.23 -13.69 -5.00
C THR A 38 -5.00 -13.18 -3.79
N MET A 39 -4.81 -11.91 -3.45
CA MET A 39 -5.52 -11.26 -2.36
C MET A 39 -6.25 -10.03 -2.87
N VAL A 40 -7.53 -9.90 -2.52
CA VAL A 40 -8.39 -8.78 -2.90
C VAL A 40 -8.86 -8.08 -1.63
N HIS A 41 -8.59 -6.78 -1.54
CA HIS A 41 -9.14 -5.89 -0.53
C HIS A 41 -10.16 -4.96 -1.18
N GLU A 42 -11.33 -4.79 -0.58
CA GLU A 42 -12.39 -3.94 -1.10
C GLU A 42 -12.92 -3.01 -0.01
N VAL A 43 -13.12 -1.74 -0.37
CA VAL A 43 -13.71 -0.73 0.51
C VAL A 43 -14.64 0.19 -0.27
N LEU A 44 -15.66 0.73 0.41
CA LEU A 44 -16.51 1.80 -0.12
C LEU A 44 -16.06 3.14 0.46
N VAL A 45 -15.84 4.11 -0.43
CA VAL A 45 -15.33 5.45 -0.10
C VAL A 45 -16.40 6.48 -0.42
N ASP A 46 -16.65 7.42 0.49
CA ASP A 46 -17.66 8.49 0.34
C ASP A 46 -17.06 9.65 -0.47
N ALA A 47 -16.77 9.39 -1.75
CA ALA A 47 -16.22 10.36 -2.70
C ALA A 47 -16.58 9.96 -4.14
N ALA A 48 -16.46 10.91 -5.06
CA ALA A 48 -16.61 10.64 -6.49
C ALA A 48 -15.40 9.88 -7.05
N PRO A 49 -15.58 9.04 -8.10
CA PRO A 49 -14.46 8.28 -8.70
C PRO A 49 -13.26 9.14 -9.12
N ALA A 50 -13.48 10.36 -9.60
CA ALA A 50 -12.41 11.27 -9.99
C ALA A 50 -11.55 11.73 -8.81
N GLU A 51 -12.15 11.95 -7.63
CA GLU A 51 -11.43 12.32 -6.42
C GLU A 51 -10.61 11.16 -5.88
N VAL A 52 -11.18 9.94 -5.89
CA VAL A 52 -10.47 8.71 -5.52
C VAL A 52 -9.32 8.45 -6.49
N TRP A 53 -9.55 8.64 -7.79
CA TRP A 53 -8.49 8.52 -8.80
C TRP A 53 -7.30 9.45 -8.50
N ALA A 54 -7.55 10.72 -8.22
CA ALA A 54 -6.49 11.66 -7.87
C ALA A 54 -5.70 11.22 -6.63
N ALA A 55 -6.39 10.64 -5.63
CA ALA A 55 -5.75 10.16 -4.41
C ALA A 55 -4.84 8.93 -4.64
N ILE A 56 -5.18 8.03 -5.58
CA ILE A 56 -4.42 6.78 -5.78
C ILE A 56 -3.40 6.87 -6.92
N SER A 57 -3.50 7.85 -7.81
CA SER A 57 -2.69 7.90 -9.04
C SER A 57 -1.58 8.95 -9.04
N THR A 58 -1.41 9.70 -7.96
CA THR A 58 -0.39 10.75 -7.85
C THR A 58 0.40 10.64 -6.54
N ALA A 59 1.64 11.15 -6.54
CA ALA A 59 2.46 11.20 -5.33
C ALA A 59 1.79 12.08 -4.24
N ASP A 60 1.30 13.26 -4.62
CA ASP A 60 0.57 14.15 -3.70
C ASP A 60 -0.68 13.48 -3.13
N GLY A 61 -1.39 12.72 -3.96
CA GLY A 61 -2.54 11.92 -3.53
C GLY A 61 -2.14 10.91 -2.46
N TRP A 62 -1.06 10.15 -2.67
CA TRP A 62 -0.58 9.14 -1.72
C TRP A 62 -0.20 9.74 -0.36
N MET A 63 0.35 10.93 -0.32
CA MET A 63 0.67 11.63 0.94
C MET A 63 -0.57 11.95 1.78
N THR A 64 -1.76 11.94 1.20
CA THR A 64 -2.99 12.23 1.94
C THR A 64 -3.55 11.04 2.72
N TRP A 65 -3.09 9.79 2.45
CA TRP A 65 -3.66 8.59 3.06
C TRP A 65 -2.70 7.40 3.24
N ALA A 66 -1.70 7.26 2.36
CA ALA A 66 -0.87 6.04 2.32
C ALA A 66 0.46 6.19 3.06
N VAL A 67 1.13 7.31 2.88
CA VAL A 67 2.49 7.56 3.38
C VAL A 67 2.69 9.04 3.71
N PRO A 68 3.58 9.38 4.67
CA PRO A 68 3.88 10.77 5.00
C PRO A 68 4.63 11.53 3.89
N ILE A 69 5.39 10.83 3.06
CA ILE A 69 6.16 11.46 1.99
C ILE A 69 6.23 10.59 0.74
N ALA A 70 6.04 11.23 -0.42
CA ALA A 70 6.12 10.59 -1.72
C ALA A 70 6.69 11.57 -2.76
N TRP A 71 7.40 11.04 -3.75
CA TRP A 71 7.96 11.80 -4.86
C TRP A 71 7.70 11.08 -6.18
N VAL A 72 7.58 11.85 -7.25
CA VAL A 72 7.75 11.35 -8.61
C VAL A 72 9.24 11.35 -8.94
N SER A 73 9.75 10.27 -9.48
CA SER A 73 11.18 10.18 -9.84
C SER A 73 11.50 11.15 -10.98
N PRO A 74 12.57 11.95 -10.88
CA PRO A 74 12.97 12.85 -11.95
C PRO A 74 13.21 12.09 -13.27
N GLY A 75 12.54 12.53 -14.33
CA GLY A 75 12.64 11.92 -15.67
C GLY A 75 11.84 10.64 -15.87
N ASP A 76 11.10 10.18 -14.86
CA ASP A 76 10.26 8.97 -14.94
C ASP A 76 8.92 9.18 -14.22
N PRO A 77 7.89 9.68 -14.92
CA PRO A 77 6.60 9.98 -14.32
C PRO A 77 5.83 8.74 -13.84
N ASP A 78 6.26 7.55 -14.25
CA ASP A 78 5.66 6.28 -13.84
C ASP A 78 6.34 5.63 -12.64
N LEU A 79 7.35 6.29 -12.08
CA LEU A 79 8.05 5.84 -10.88
C LEU A 79 7.74 6.77 -9.71
N ILE A 80 6.99 6.23 -8.74
CA ILE A 80 6.77 6.90 -7.45
C ILE A 80 7.69 6.27 -6.40
N GLU A 81 8.36 7.13 -5.66
CA GLU A 81 9.16 6.77 -4.50
C GLU A 81 8.47 7.28 -3.23
N THR A 82 8.40 6.44 -2.20
CA THR A 82 7.69 6.74 -0.95
C THR A 82 8.53 6.35 0.27
N SER A 83 8.23 6.96 1.42
CA SER A 83 8.79 6.51 2.70
C SER A 83 7.80 6.76 3.83
N TYR A 84 7.88 5.93 4.88
CA TYR A 84 7.21 6.17 6.16
C TYR A 84 8.01 7.09 7.08
N ASP A 85 9.28 7.36 6.79
CA ASP A 85 10.07 8.38 7.46
C ASP A 85 9.89 9.72 6.74
N PRO A 86 9.26 10.74 7.37
CA PRO A 86 9.08 12.06 6.76
C PRO A 86 10.40 12.79 6.52
N ALA A 87 11.50 12.37 7.13
CA ALA A 87 12.84 12.92 6.91
C ALA A 87 13.61 12.23 5.79
N ALA A 88 13.06 11.15 5.21
CA ALA A 88 13.69 10.42 4.11
C ALA A 88 13.90 11.31 2.88
N LYS A 89 14.88 10.93 2.08
CA LYS A 89 15.21 11.61 0.80
C LYS A 89 15.09 10.62 -0.35
N PRO A 90 14.78 11.08 -1.57
CA PRO A 90 14.77 10.23 -2.75
C PRO A 90 16.06 9.42 -2.89
N GLY A 91 15.93 8.14 -3.24
CA GLY A 91 17.05 7.22 -3.38
C GLY A 91 17.58 6.64 -2.06
N GLY A 92 17.09 7.10 -0.91
CA GLY A 92 17.54 6.64 0.41
C GLY A 92 17.31 5.14 0.64
N PRO A 93 18.00 4.53 1.63
CA PRO A 93 17.91 3.08 1.91
C PRO A 93 16.51 2.66 2.39
N ASP A 94 15.76 3.57 3.02
CA ASP A 94 14.45 3.29 3.64
C ASP A 94 13.27 3.70 2.73
N THR A 95 13.56 3.95 1.43
CA THR A 95 12.52 4.29 0.47
C THR A 95 11.99 3.05 -0.26
N ILE A 96 10.74 3.15 -0.67
CA ILE A 96 10.00 2.16 -1.45
C ILE A 96 9.75 2.75 -2.83
N GLN A 97 10.06 2.02 -3.90
CA GLN A 97 9.75 2.46 -5.25
C GLN A 97 8.63 1.61 -5.86
N GLN A 98 7.57 2.26 -6.28
CA GLN A 98 6.48 1.66 -7.03
C GLN A 98 6.53 2.13 -8.48
N ARG A 99 6.59 1.16 -9.39
CA ARG A 99 6.46 1.41 -10.81
C ARG A 99 5.01 1.28 -11.22
N PHE A 100 4.44 2.36 -11.72
CA PHE A 100 3.14 2.34 -12.35
C PHE A 100 3.22 1.69 -13.73
N GLY A 101 2.27 0.82 -14.00
CA GLY A 101 2.10 0.14 -15.28
C GLY A 101 0.91 0.68 -16.06
N SER A 102 0.09 -0.23 -16.59
CA SER A 102 -1.11 0.15 -17.32
C SER A 102 -2.08 0.92 -16.44
N ARG A 103 -2.64 1.99 -17.00
CA ARG A 103 -3.65 2.80 -16.33
C ARG A 103 -4.79 3.15 -17.26
N VAL A 104 -6.01 3.09 -16.73
CA VAL A 104 -7.22 3.64 -17.35
C VAL A 104 -7.73 4.73 -16.43
N ALA A 105 -7.61 5.98 -16.88
CA ALA A 105 -7.96 7.15 -16.06
C ALA A 105 -9.36 7.01 -15.44
N GLY A 106 -9.44 7.22 -14.14
CA GLY A 106 -10.68 7.11 -13.37
C GLY A 106 -11.19 5.67 -13.16
N ARG A 107 -10.44 4.63 -13.57
CA ARG A 107 -10.90 3.24 -13.47
C ARG A 107 -9.89 2.26 -12.89
N SER A 108 -8.66 2.27 -13.38
CA SER A 108 -7.67 1.27 -12.92
C SER A 108 -6.25 1.77 -13.01
N LEU A 109 -5.41 1.31 -12.07
CA LEU A 109 -3.99 1.59 -12.00
C LEU A 109 -3.26 0.32 -11.58
N ALA A 110 -2.47 -0.25 -12.49
CA ALA A 110 -1.55 -1.33 -12.16
C ALA A 110 -0.24 -0.75 -11.61
N PHE A 111 0.36 -1.42 -10.63
CA PHE A 111 1.67 -1.06 -10.12
C PHE A 111 2.40 -2.27 -9.55
N ARG A 112 3.71 -2.13 -9.44
CA ARG A 112 4.59 -3.12 -8.80
C ARG A 112 5.62 -2.41 -7.94
N THR A 113 5.91 -2.96 -6.77
CA THR A 113 7.05 -2.53 -5.97
C THR A 113 8.33 -3.08 -6.59
N ILE A 114 9.25 -2.19 -6.97
CA ILE A 114 10.53 -2.54 -7.61
C ILE A 114 11.73 -2.32 -6.69
N LYS A 115 11.53 -1.62 -5.56
CA LYS A 115 12.49 -1.46 -4.48
C LYS A 115 11.73 -1.47 -3.15
N ALA A 116 12.22 -2.22 -2.18
CA ALA A 116 11.78 -2.20 -0.79
C ALA A 116 12.84 -1.54 0.11
N PRO A 117 12.50 -1.13 1.33
CA PRO A 117 13.47 -0.66 2.31
C PRO A 117 14.58 -1.70 2.55
N ALA A 118 15.76 -1.23 2.94
CA ALA A 118 16.87 -2.11 3.30
C ALA A 118 16.43 -3.08 4.41
N GLY A 119 16.72 -4.38 4.23
CA GLY A 119 16.34 -5.43 5.18
C GLY A 119 14.86 -5.85 5.14
N PHE A 120 14.09 -5.39 4.15
CA PHE A 120 12.71 -5.87 3.98
C PHE A 120 12.69 -7.40 3.80
N PRO A 121 11.92 -8.14 4.64
CA PRO A 121 11.92 -9.59 4.61
C PRO A 121 11.28 -10.15 3.34
N HIS A 122 11.78 -11.29 2.87
CA HIS A 122 11.23 -12.04 1.73
C HIS A 122 11.11 -11.21 0.43
N TRP A 123 12.08 -10.30 0.19
CA TRP A 123 12.07 -9.43 -0.99
C TRP A 123 11.99 -10.21 -2.30
N ASP A 124 12.70 -11.33 -2.43
CA ASP A 124 12.67 -12.16 -3.65
C ASP A 124 11.30 -12.77 -3.96
N ASP A 125 10.44 -12.92 -2.95
CA ASP A 125 9.06 -13.29 -3.14
C ASP A 125 8.17 -12.09 -3.40
N TYR A 126 8.38 -10.98 -2.65
CA TYR A 126 7.53 -9.79 -2.80
C TYR A 126 7.69 -9.10 -4.16
N ARG A 127 8.88 -9.05 -4.72
CA ARG A 127 9.13 -8.46 -6.05
C ARG A 127 8.40 -9.16 -7.20
N LYS A 128 7.79 -10.34 -6.96
CA LYS A 128 6.96 -11.08 -7.92
C LYS A 128 5.48 -10.67 -7.86
N VAL A 129 5.10 -9.91 -6.84
CA VAL A 129 3.70 -9.51 -6.62
C VAL A 129 3.36 -8.33 -7.48
N ASP A 130 2.28 -8.46 -8.25
CA ASP A 130 1.64 -7.39 -9.00
C ASP A 130 0.42 -6.86 -8.25
N SER A 131 0.21 -5.56 -8.32
CA SER A 131 -0.92 -4.90 -7.70
C SER A 131 -1.75 -4.12 -8.71
N LEU A 132 -3.06 -4.11 -8.51
CA LEU A 132 -4.04 -3.41 -9.35
C LEU A 132 -5.06 -2.72 -8.45
N PHE A 133 -5.15 -1.41 -8.56
CA PHE A 133 -6.32 -0.67 -8.12
C PHE A 133 -7.38 -0.68 -9.20
N GLU A 134 -8.62 -0.92 -8.79
CA GLU A 134 -9.83 -0.74 -9.60
C GLU A 134 -10.80 0.14 -8.84
N ILE A 135 -11.41 1.10 -9.51
CA ILE A 135 -12.42 1.99 -8.95
C ILE A 135 -13.69 1.96 -9.79
N GLU A 136 -14.82 1.83 -9.13
CA GLU A 136 -16.14 1.74 -9.75
C GLU A 136 -17.14 2.61 -9.00
N PRO A 137 -18.04 3.32 -9.71
CA PRO A 137 -19.15 4.00 -9.08
C PRO A 137 -20.03 3.00 -8.29
N ALA A 138 -20.44 3.37 -7.08
CA ALA A 138 -21.33 2.59 -6.23
C ALA A 138 -22.42 3.49 -5.62
N GLY A 139 -23.37 3.95 -6.44
CA GLY A 139 -24.34 4.96 -6.09
C GLY A 139 -23.68 6.32 -5.84
N LYS A 140 -23.78 6.86 -4.62
CA LYS A 140 -23.11 8.12 -4.22
C LYS A 140 -21.67 7.91 -3.74
N ARG A 141 -21.20 6.65 -3.68
CA ARG A 141 -19.87 6.25 -3.22
C ARG A 141 -19.05 5.68 -4.37
N THR A 142 -17.80 5.44 -4.10
CA THR A 142 -16.89 4.73 -4.99
C THR A 142 -16.43 3.45 -4.33
N ARG A 143 -16.54 2.33 -5.03
CA ARG A 143 -15.90 1.08 -4.65
C ARG A 143 -14.45 1.13 -5.09
N VAL A 144 -13.55 0.86 -4.15
CA VAL A 144 -12.12 0.71 -4.42
C VAL A 144 -11.74 -0.73 -4.13
N ARG A 145 -11.12 -1.37 -5.10
CA ARG A 145 -10.58 -2.73 -4.97
C ARG A 145 -9.07 -2.68 -5.21
N LEU A 146 -8.32 -3.25 -4.28
CA LEU A 146 -6.88 -3.51 -4.44
C LEU A 146 -6.69 -5.01 -4.57
N THR A 147 -6.29 -5.44 -5.75
CA THR A 147 -5.92 -6.84 -6.04
C THR A 147 -4.41 -6.94 -6.04
N SER A 148 -3.84 -7.84 -5.21
CA SER A 148 -2.42 -8.18 -5.19
C SER A 148 -2.27 -9.65 -5.57
N ARG A 149 -1.48 -9.96 -6.61
CA ARG A 149 -1.37 -11.28 -7.22
C ARG A 149 0.07 -11.78 -7.23
N GLY A 150 0.23 -13.10 -7.18
CA GLY A 150 1.52 -13.75 -7.39
C GLY A 150 2.32 -13.94 -6.10
N TYR A 151 1.67 -13.95 -4.92
CA TYR A 151 2.34 -14.37 -3.69
C TYR A 151 2.72 -15.85 -3.80
N PRO A 152 4.01 -16.21 -3.78
CA PRO A 152 4.42 -17.60 -3.94
C PRO A 152 3.95 -18.52 -2.81
N ALA A 153 3.85 -19.81 -3.07
CA ALA A 153 3.51 -20.82 -2.06
C ALA A 153 4.67 -21.13 -1.07
N SER A 154 5.79 -20.42 -1.15
CA SER A 154 6.92 -20.49 -0.22
C SER A 154 6.53 -20.02 1.19
N ASP A 155 7.38 -20.32 2.18
CA ASP A 155 7.21 -19.76 3.54
C ASP A 155 7.24 -18.24 3.54
N GLY A 156 8.13 -17.64 2.72
CA GLY A 156 8.20 -16.20 2.53
C GLY A 156 6.92 -15.62 1.92
N GLY A 157 6.37 -16.27 0.90
CA GLY A 157 5.11 -15.85 0.27
C GLY A 157 3.93 -15.92 1.24
N ARG A 158 3.84 -16.98 2.06
CA ARG A 158 2.81 -17.08 3.11
C ARG A 158 2.94 -16.01 4.19
N ALA A 159 4.18 -15.70 4.61
CA ALA A 159 4.45 -14.63 5.56
C ALA A 159 4.03 -13.25 4.99
N LEU A 160 4.31 -13.00 3.70
CA LEU A 160 3.90 -11.78 3.01
C LEU A 160 2.37 -11.68 2.89
N VAL A 161 1.65 -12.77 2.61
CA VAL A 161 0.17 -12.78 2.61
C VAL A 161 -0.36 -12.32 3.97
N GLY A 162 0.15 -12.86 5.09
CA GLY A 162 -0.26 -12.45 6.43
C GLY A 162 0.06 -10.97 6.71
N PHE A 163 1.24 -10.50 6.33
CA PHE A 163 1.66 -9.13 6.50
C PHE A 163 0.78 -8.15 5.71
N PHE A 164 0.57 -8.41 4.42
CA PHE A 164 -0.18 -7.51 3.54
C PHE A 164 -1.70 -7.61 3.73
N GLU A 165 -2.23 -8.69 4.29
CA GLU A 165 -3.64 -8.74 4.69
C GLU A 165 -3.97 -7.61 5.67
N GLY A 166 -3.16 -7.43 6.70
CA GLY A 166 -3.30 -6.33 7.66
C GLY A 166 -2.90 -4.98 7.07
N GLY A 167 -1.74 -4.91 6.40
CA GLY A 167 -1.19 -3.66 5.86
C GLY A 167 -2.10 -3.03 4.80
N ASN A 168 -2.61 -3.80 3.85
CA ASN A 168 -3.52 -3.29 2.82
C ASN A 168 -4.90 -2.95 3.39
N SER A 169 -5.39 -3.71 4.40
CA SER A 169 -6.63 -3.37 5.10
C SER A 169 -6.51 -2.02 5.79
N MET A 170 -5.41 -1.77 6.48
CA MET A 170 -5.13 -0.48 7.11
C MET A 170 -5.01 0.64 6.06
N ALA A 171 -4.28 0.42 4.97
CA ALA A 171 -4.12 1.40 3.91
C ALA A 171 -5.46 1.80 3.27
N LEU A 172 -6.32 0.84 2.92
CA LEU A 172 -7.65 1.16 2.39
C LEU A 172 -8.58 1.77 3.44
N GLY A 173 -8.44 1.42 4.71
CA GLY A 173 -9.08 2.09 5.83
C GLY A 173 -8.70 3.57 5.90
N ASN A 174 -7.41 3.86 5.76
CA ASN A 174 -6.87 5.22 5.71
C ASN A 174 -7.39 6.00 4.49
N LEU A 175 -7.46 5.37 3.32
CA LEU A 175 -8.06 5.99 2.13
C LEU A 175 -9.53 6.38 2.38
N ARG A 176 -10.32 5.50 2.98
CA ARG A 176 -11.69 5.81 3.37
C ARG A 176 -11.76 6.95 4.38
N GLN A 177 -10.94 6.89 5.43
CA GLN A 177 -10.89 7.93 6.47
C GLN A 177 -10.54 9.30 5.87
N ARG A 178 -9.58 9.36 4.95
CA ARG A 178 -9.18 10.58 4.25
C ARG A 178 -10.37 11.30 3.61
N PHE A 179 -11.32 10.56 3.06
CA PHE A 179 -12.52 11.13 2.46
C PHE A 179 -13.64 11.45 3.47
N ALA A 180 -13.61 10.83 4.64
CA ALA A 180 -14.56 11.11 5.71
C ALA A 180 -14.15 12.31 6.59
N THR A 181 -12.84 12.47 6.86
CA THR A 181 -12.33 13.43 7.86
C THR A 181 -11.23 14.35 7.33
N GLY A 182 -10.83 14.22 6.07
CA GLY A 182 -9.72 14.96 5.46
C GLY A 182 -8.40 14.17 5.42
N PRO A 183 -7.34 14.75 4.85
CA PRO A 183 -6.02 14.13 4.79
C PRO A 183 -5.50 13.73 6.17
N ILE A 184 -4.72 12.65 6.22
CA ILE A 184 -4.07 12.20 7.46
C ILE A 184 -3.02 13.23 7.88
N ASP A 185 -3.08 13.66 9.13
CA ASP A 185 -2.02 14.42 9.77
C ASP A 185 -0.93 13.47 10.28
N TRP A 186 0.06 13.21 9.41
CA TRP A 186 1.16 12.32 9.74
C TRP A 186 2.03 12.81 10.90
N ALA A 187 2.04 14.13 11.16
CA ALA A 187 2.82 14.71 12.26
C ALA A 187 2.17 14.44 13.63
N ALA A 188 0.85 14.27 13.66
CA ALA A 188 0.10 13.97 14.88
C ALA A 188 0.15 12.48 15.28
N LEU A 189 0.65 11.60 14.41
CA LEU A 189 0.74 10.17 14.74
C LEU A 189 1.92 9.89 15.69
N PRO A 190 1.73 9.03 16.70
CA PRO A 190 2.83 8.62 17.59
C PRO A 190 3.93 7.93 16.78
N ARG A 191 5.17 8.26 17.09
CA ARG A 191 6.38 7.68 16.48
C ARG A 191 6.87 6.50 17.28
#